data_93a71d6a5b30271b88333abba6ffa753
#
_entry.id   93a71d6a5b30271b88333abba6ffa753
#
_cell.length_a   1.000
_cell.length_b   1.000
_cell.length_c   1.000
_cell.angle_alpha   90.00
_cell.angle_beta   90.00
_cell.angle_gamma   90.00
#
_symmetry.space_group_name_H-M   'P 1'
#
loop_
_entity.id
_entity.type
_entity.pdbx_description
1 polymer ?
#
loop_
_entity_poly.entity_id
_entity_poly.type
_entity_poly.pdbx_seq_one_letter_code
_entity_poly.pdbx_strand_id
1 'polypeptide(L)'
;NTMKEPALLPTTFPNILVNANLGIAVGMASQLCGFNLGEVCDTTIAYLKNPGCDISATLLAPDFPTGGEIVLDGSGLEEVYRTGRGGVKIRGKYRYNKGENLIEIYEIPYTTTTEAILDKVAELIKAGKLKEISDMRDETDLNGLKLAIDLKRGADPELVMAKLFRSTTLQDTISCNFNVLVGGTPRVMGVREILEEWCAWRTECVRRRVYFTLNRKKEKLHLLKGLKRILLDIDKAIRIIRETEEDAEVVPNLMI
;
A
#
# COMPACT_ATOMS: atom_id res chain seq x y z
N ASN A 1 -24.16 18.33 13.16
CA ASN A 1 -23.24 17.21 12.96
C ASN A 1 -22.89 16.59 14.31
N THR A 2 -23.53 15.47 14.62
CA THR A 2 -23.33 14.76 15.91
C THR A 2 -22.36 13.57 15.80
N MET A 3 -22.04 13.15 14.59
CA MET A 3 -21.10 12.06 14.34
C MET A 3 -19.66 12.58 14.27
N LYS A 4 -18.73 11.80 14.85
CA LYS A 4 -17.28 12.04 14.79
C LYS A 4 -16.63 10.95 13.98
N GLU A 5 -15.66 11.30 13.16
CA GLU A 5 -14.79 10.39 12.42
C GLU A 5 -13.33 10.53 12.87
N PRO A 6 -12.49 9.50 12.70
CA PRO A 6 -11.09 9.63 13.04
C PRO A 6 -10.38 10.54 12.02
N ALA A 7 -9.54 11.44 12.51
CA ALA A 7 -8.68 12.26 11.64
C ALA A 7 -7.62 11.41 10.91
N LEU A 8 -7.15 10.33 11.55
CA LEU A 8 -6.24 9.35 10.99
C LEU A 8 -6.77 7.95 11.22
N LEU A 9 -6.71 7.09 10.22
CA LEU A 9 -7.16 5.70 10.32
C LEU A 9 -6.18 4.87 11.16
N PRO A 10 -6.67 4.06 12.12
CA PRO A 10 -5.84 3.18 12.94
C PRO A 10 -5.48 1.90 12.18
N THR A 11 -4.75 2.01 11.07
CA THR A 11 -4.37 0.88 10.22
C THR A 11 -3.52 -0.15 10.96
N THR A 12 -3.62 -1.41 10.58
CA THR A 12 -2.88 -2.53 11.21
C THR A 12 -1.51 -2.78 10.56
N PHE A 13 -1.29 -2.23 9.38
CA PHE A 13 -0.04 -2.25 8.64
C PHE A 13 0.17 -0.86 8.00
N PRO A 14 1.38 -0.48 7.58
CA PRO A 14 1.64 0.83 6.95
C PRO A 14 1.09 0.87 5.51
N ASN A 15 -0.22 1.08 5.40
CA ASN A 15 -0.96 1.05 4.13
C ASN A 15 -0.46 2.08 3.12
N ILE A 16 0.14 3.18 3.56
CA ILE A 16 0.74 4.18 2.69
C ILE A 16 1.89 3.64 1.83
N LEU A 17 2.58 2.59 2.28
CA LEU A 17 3.62 1.91 1.53
C LEU A 17 3.07 0.80 0.62
N VAL A 18 1.86 0.31 0.88
CA VAL A 18 1.23 -0.76 0.07
C VAL A 18 0.43 -0.17 -1.07
N ASN A 19 -0.33 0.89 -0.80
CA ASN A 19 -1.22 1.48 -1.79
C ASN A 19 -0.50 2.57 -2.58
N ALA A 20 -0.36 2.34 -3.89
CA ALA A 20 0.10 3.37 -4.80
C ALA A 20 -0.82 4.61 -4.73
N ASN A 21 -0.23 5.79 -4.79
CA ASN A 21 -0.96 7.05 -4.79
C ASN A 21 -0.34 8.03 -5.79
N LEU A 22 -1.19 8.64 -6.60
CA LEU A 22 -0.84 9.75 -7.47
C LEU A 22 -1.78 10.91 -7.17
N GLY A 23 -1.23 11.97 -6.60
CA GLY A 23 -1.95 13.20 -6.29
C GLY A 23 -1.24 14.40 -6.91
N ILE A 24 -1.97 15.17 -7.72
CA ILE A 24 -1.47 16.36 -8.38
C ILE A 24 -2.27 17.55 -7.87
N ALA A 25 -1.60 18.51 -7.24
CA ALA A 25 -2.18 19.76 -6.78
C ALA A 25 -1.33 20.93 -7.24
N VAL A 26 -1.87 22.16 -7.16
CA VAL A 26 -1.11 23.36 -7.47
C VAL A 26 0.00 23.55 -6.43
N GLY A 27 1.23 23.57 -6.88
CA GLY A 27 2.42 23.76 -6.03
C GLY A 27 2.88 22.53 -5.25
N MET A 28 2.16 21.39 -5.32
CA MET A 28 2.50 20.18 -4.58
C MET A 28 2.03 18.92 -5.31
N ALA A 29 2.90 17.94 -5.41
CA ALA A 29 2.55 16.62 -5.96
C ALA A 29 3.00 15.52 -5.01
N SER A 30 2.27 14.41 -5.01
CA SER A 30 2.63 13.17 -4.31
C SER A 30 2.55 12.01 -5.29
N GLN A 31 3.59 11.21 -5.38
CA GLN A 31 3.63 9.99 -6.19
C GLN A 31 4.33 8.89 -5.41
N LEU A 32 3.51 8.03 -4.81
CA LEU A 32 3.97 6.86 -4.09
C LEU A 32 3.77 5.64 -4.98
N CYS A 33 4.85 4.88 -5.20
CA CYS A 33 4.73 3.54 -5.73
C CYS A 33 4.33 2.59 -4.58
N GLY A 34 3.40 1.67 -4.87
CA GLY A 34 3.02 0.63 -3.91
C GLY A 34 4.09 -0.46 -3.82
N PHE A 35 4.16 -1.11 -2.67
CA PHE A 35 5.04 -2.27 -2.44
C PHE A 35 4.20 -3.49 -2.06
N ASN A 36 4.77 -4.67 -2.20
CA ASN A 36 4.12 -5.92 -1.81
C ASN A 36 3.77 -5.92 -0.33
N LEU A 37 2.53 -6.29 0.01
CA LEU A 37 2.04 -6.30 1.39
C LEU A 37 2.88 -7.19 2.32
N GLY A 38 3.28 -8.37 1.85
CA GLY A 38 4.12 -9.30 2.61
C GLY A 38 5.47 -8.66 2.94
N GLU A 39 6.15 -8.11 1.93
CA GLU A 39 7.44 -7.42 2.09
C GLU A 39 7.33 -6.20 3.02
N VAL A 40 6.27 -5.41 2.93
CA VAL A 40 6.02 -4.28 3.83
C VAL A 40 5.83 -4.74 5.27
N CYS A 41 5.10 -5.84 5.49
CA CYS A 41 4.92 -6.41 6.82
C CYS A 41 6.25 -6.94 7.38
N ASP A 42 7.02 -7.69 6.59
CA ASP A 42 8.32 -8.23 7.00
C ASP A 42 9.32 -7.11 7.32
N THR A 43 9.35 -6.07 6.49
CA THR A 43 10.16 -4.87 6.71
C THR A 43 9.76 -4.15 7.99
N THR A 44 8.45 -4.02 8.25
CA THR A 44 7.94 -3.40 9.48
C THR A 44 8.34 -4.22 10.70
N ILE A 45 8.26 -5.55 10.63
CA ILE A 45 8.69 -6.46 11.71
C ILE A 45 10.21 -6.34 11.94
N ALA A 46 10.99 -6.31 10.86
CA ALA A 46 12.44 -6.12 10.94
C ALA A 46 12.81 -4.78 11.60
N TYR A 47 12.13 -3.70 11.20
CA TYR A 47 12.29 -2.37 11.76
C TYR A 47 11.94 -2.33 13.27
N LEU A 48 10.83 -2.95 13.67
CA LEU A 48 10.42 -3.01 15.08
C LEU A 48 11.42 -3.78 15.96
N LYS A 49 12.08 -4.81 15.40
CA LYS A 49 13.14 -5.56 16.10
C LYS A 49 14.46 -4.79 16.14
N ASN A 50 14.80 -4.13 15.07
CA ASN A 50 16.02 -3.34 14.93
C ASN A 50 15.77 -2.13 14.01
N PRO A 51 15.63 -0.91 14.55
CA PRO A 51 15.44 0.30 13.75
C PRO A 51 16.59 0.60 12.76
N GLY A 52 17.77 0.03 12.99
CA GLY A 52 18.93 0.12 12.10
C GLY A 52 18.98 -0.96 11.02
N CYS A 53 17.93 -1.79 10.84
CA CYS A 53 17.92 -2.86 9.84
C CYS A 53 18.08 -2.31 8.41
N ASP A 54 18.59 -3.13 7.52
CA ASP A 54 18.61 -2.81 6.09
C ASP A 54 17.21 -2.99 5.50
N ILE A 55 16.61 -1.91 5.03
CA ILE A 55 15.26 -1.89 4.42
C ILE A 55 15.27 -2.71 3.12
N SER A 56 16.34 -2.61 2.32
CA SER A 56 16.44 -3.28 1.02
C SER A 56 16.53 -4.81 1.13
N ALA A 57 16.90 -5.32 2.30
CA ALA A 57 16.96 -6.76 2.55
C ALA A 57 15.57 -7.43 2.60
N THR A 58 14.52 -6.68 2.93
CA THR A 58 13.15 -7.18 3.08
C THR A 58 12.15 -6.51 2.14
N LEU A 59 12.38 -5.27 1.73
CA LEU A 59 11.60 -4.55 0.75
C LEU A 59 12.38 -4.54 -0.57
N LEU A 60 12.06 -5.46 -1.46
CA LEU A 60 12.89 -5.72 -2.64
C LEU A 60 12.69 -4.68 -3.73
N ALA A 61 11.43 -4.40 -4.08
CA ALA A 61 11.08 -3.45 -5.14
C ALA A 61 9.60 -3.06 -5.08
N PRO A 62 9.18 -1.96 -5.75
CA PRO A 62 7.77 -1.63 -5.94
C PRO A 62 7.01 -2.74 -6.66
N ASP A 63 5.75 -2.93 -6.28
CA ASP A 63 4.83 -3.90 -6.87
C ASP A 63 3.69 -3.14 -7.56
N PHE A 64 3.56 -3.32 -8.88
CA PHE A 64 2.60 -2.59 -9.70
C PHE A 64 1.42 -3.47 -10.12
N PRO A 65 0.18 -2.95 -10.13
CA PRO A 65 -1.01 -3.73 -10.47
C PRO A 65 -1.01 -4.25 -11.92
N THR A 66 -0.27 -3.60 -12.82
CA THR A 66 -0.13 -4.04 -14.22
C THR A 66 1.03 -5.00 -14.46
N GLY A 67 1.74 -5.39 -13.39
CA GLY A 67 2.95 -6.21 -13.50
C GLY A 67 4.14 -5.44 -14.07
N GLY A 68 4.95 -6.14 -14.87
CA GLY A 68 6.17 -5.62 -15.46
C GLY A 68 7.44 -6.11 -14.75
N GLU A 69 8.58 -5.66 -15.26
CA GLU A 69 9.90 -5.94 -14.70
C GLU A 69 10.57 -4.63 -14.28
N ILE A 70 11.12 -4.60 -13.08
CA ILE A 70 11.92 -3.47 -12.63
C ILE A 70 13.35 -3.64 -13.13
N VAL A 71 13.85 -2.63 -13.82
CA VAL A 71 15.24 -2.60 -14.27
C VAL A 71 16.08 -1.91 -13.21
N LEU A 72 16.85 -2.68 -12.48
CA LEU A 72 17.77 -2.17 -11.47
C LEU A 72 19.01 -1.60 -12.16
N ASP A 73 19.11 -0.28 -12.22
CA ASP A 73 20.26 0.43 -12.79
C ASP A 73 21.21 1.04 -11.73
N GLY A 74 21.08 0.54 -10.50
CA GLY A 74 22.06 0.71 -9.42
C GLY A 74 21.72 1.76 -8.37
N SER A 75 21.07 2.89 -8.65
CA SER A 75 20.92 3.97 -7.66
C SER A 75 19.51 4.48 -7.43
N GLY A 76 18.61 4.36 -8.42
CA GLY A 76 17.31 5.01 -8.36
C GLY A 76 16.41 4.50 -7.24
N LEU A 77 16.34 3.19 -7.04
CA LEU A 77 15.50 2.57 -6.00
C LEU A 77 16.03 2.85 -4.59
N GLU A 78 17.35 2.76 -4.43
CA GLU A 78 18.00 3.03 -3.14
C GLU A 78 17.81 4.49 -2.71
N GLU A 79 17.85 5.41 -3.67
CA GLU A 79 17.57 6.82 -3.42
C GLU A 79 16.11 7.06 -3.01
N VAL A 80 15.15 6.36 -3.64
CA VAL A 80 13.73 6.38 -3.22
C VAL A 80 13.59 5.90 -1.77
N TYR A 81 14.26 4.82 -1.39
CA TYR A 81 14.20 4.31 -0.01
C TYR A 81 14.78 5.29 1.00
N ARG A 82 15.84 5.98 0.63
CA ARG A 82 16.54 6.92 1.51
C ARG A 82 15.87 8.28 1.62
N THR A 83 15.39 8.82 0.49
CA THR A 83 14.94 10.22 0.41
C THR A 83 13.45 10.39 0.08
N GLY A 84 12.78 9.33 -0.34
CA GLY A 84 11.42 9.39 -0.90
C GLY A 84 11.35 9.99 -2.31
N ARG A 85 12.49 10.26 -2.96
CA ARG A 85 12.59 10.79 -4.32
C ARG A 85 13.52 9.94 -5.16
N GLY A 86 13.15 9.74 -6.42
CA GLY A 86 13.98 9.00 -7.36
C GLY A 86 13.16 8.49 -8.53
N GLY A 87 13.82 7.80 -9.47
CA GLY A 87 13.19 7.18 -10.62
C GLY A 87 13.31 5.66 -10.54
N VAL A 88 12.21 4.96 -10.73
CA VAL A 88 12.19 3.50 -10.86
C VAL A 88 11.89 3.16 -12.30
N LYS A 89 12.82 2.49 -12.97
CA LYS A 89 12.66 2.07 -14.36
C LYS A 89 11.88 0.76 -14.41
N ILE A 90 10.78 0.76 -15.16
CA ILE A 90 9.90 -0.39 -15.36
C ILE A 90 9.84 -0.76 -16.84
N ARG A 91 9.71 -2.04 -17.12
CA ARG A 91 9.66 -2.61 -18.46
C ARG A 91 8.50 -3.60 -18.55
N GLY A 92 7.82 -3.63 -19.70
CA GLY A 92 6.80 -4.64 -20.01
C GLY A 92 7.41 -6.02 -20.16
N LYS A 93 6.62 -7.07 -19.89
CA LYS A 93 7.00 -8.46 -20.11
C LYS A 93 6.47 -8.99 -21.42
N TYR A 94 7.26 -9.81 -22.06
CA TYR A 94 6.92 -10.43 -23.33
C TYR A 94 7.40 -11.88 -23.41
N ARG A 95 6.84 -12.60 -24.37
CA ARG A 95 7.32 -13.92 -24.78
C ARG A 95 7.34 -14.01 -26.31
N TYR A 96 8.24 -14.79 -26.86
CA TYR A 96 8.33 -15.02 -28.28
C TYR A 96 7.83 -16.40 -28.64
N ASN A 97 6.80 -16.46 -29.49
CA ASN A 97 6.27 -17.69 -30.06
C ASN A 97 6.95 -17.97 -31.42
N LYS A 98 7.91 -18.92 -31.41
CA LYS A 98 8.64 -19.32 -32.61
C LYS A 98 7.74 -19.90 -33.72
N GLY A 99 6.68 -20.62 -33.34
CA GLY A 99 5.80 -21.30 -34.32
C GLY A 99 5.03 -20.32 -35.18
N GLU A 100 4.63 -19.21 -34.61
CA GLU A 100 3.85 -18.15 -35.27
C GLU A 100 4.70 -16.94 -35.64
N ASN A 101 5.97 -16.91 -35.28
CA ASN A 101 6.87 -15.76 -35.43
C ASN A 101 6.30 -14.48 -34.83
N LEU A 102 5.75 -14.61 -33.61
CA LEU A 102 4.95 -13.63 -32.91
C LEU A 102 5.59 -13.25 -31.57
N ILE A 103 5.68 -11.95 -31.28
CA ILE A 103 5.96 -11.45 -29.93
C ILE A 103 4.62 -11.17 -29.25
N GLU A 104 4.41 -11.76 -28.07
CA GLU A 104 3.26 -11.51 -27.22
C GLU A 104 3.70 -10.72 -25.99
N ILE A 105 3.19 -9.48 -25.84
CA ILE A 105 3.37 -8.66 -24.63
C ILE A 105 2.17 -8.91 -23.73
N TYR A 106 2.40 -9.35 -22.51
CA TYR A 106 1.35 -9.73 -21.56
C TYR A 106 1.36 -8.92 -20.25
N GLU A 107 2.36 -8.08 -20.02
CA GLU A 107 2.40 -7.09 -18.96
C GLU A 107 3.01 -5.79 -19.50
N ILE A 108 2.46 -4.64 -19.11
CA ILE A 108 2.93 -3.32 -19.53
C ILE A 108 3.23 -2.43 -18.33
N PRO A 109 4.09 -1.41 -18.46
CA PRO A 109 4.32 -0.44 -17.41
C PRO A 109 3.05 0.24 -16.94
N TYR A 110 2.96 0.49 -15.63
CA TYR A 110 1.81 1.16 -14.99
C TYR A 110 1.54 2.58 -15.52
N THR A 111 2.54 3.20 -16.16
CA THR A 111 2.49 4.57 -16.69
C THR A 111 1.84 4.69 -18.07
N THR A 112 1.51 3.57 -18.72
CA THR A 112 1.07 3.55 -20.12
C THR A 112 -0.19 2.70 -20.31
N THR A 113 -0.78 2.81 -21.50
CA THR A 113 -1.92 1.99 -21.93
C THR A 113 -1.59 1.23 -23.22
N THR A 114 -2.38 0.20 -23.53
CA THR A 114 -2.24 -0.59 -24.76
C THR A 114 -2.37 0.29 -26.00
N GLU A 115 -3.34 1.18 -26.01
CA GLU A 115 -3.59 2.11 -27.11
C GLU A 115 -2.38 3.03 -27.36
N ALA A 116 -1.82 3.61 -26.31
CA ALA A 116 -0.66 4.50 -26.42
C ALA A 116 0.57 3.79 -26.99
N ILE A 117 0.75 2.50 -26.64
CA ILE A 117 1.83 1.67 -27.20
C ILE A 117 1.57 1.40 -28.67
N LEU A 118 0.34 0.97 -29.03
CA LEU A 118 -0.07 0.68 -30.40
C LEU A 118 0.12 1.89 -31.31
N ASP A 119 -0.38 3.04 -30.90
CA ASP A 119 -0.24 4.30 -31.65
C ASP A 119 1.23 4.66 -31.88
N LYS A 120 2.04 4.53 -30.83
CA LYS A 120 3.47 4.84 -30.94
C LYS A 120 4.22 3.90 -31.86
N VAL A 121 3.90 2.61 -31.81
CA VAL A 121 4.49 1.62 -32.72
C VAL A 121 4.04 1.89 -34.16
N ALA A 122 2.75 2.22 -34.41
CA ALA A 122 2.25 2.58 -35.72
C ALA A 122 2.96 3.81 -36.31
N GLU A 123 3.23 4.83 -35.48
CA GLU A 123 4.06 5.98 -35.90
C GLU A 123 5.48 5.56 -36.31
N LEU A 124 6.13 4.68 -35.54
CA LEU A 124 7.48 4.20 -35.82
C LEU A 124 7.56 3.34 -37.07
N ILE A 125 6.52 2.55 -37.34
CA ILE A 125 6.40 1.78 -38.60
C ILE A 125 6.25 2.74 -39.80
N LYS A 126 5.35 3.73 -39.70
CA LYS A 126 5.17 4.75 -40.74
C LYS A 126 6.45 5.56 -40.99
N ALA A 127 7.21 5.84 -39.95
CA ALA A 127 8.51 6.52 -40.02
C ALA A 127 9.65 5.62 -40.54
N GLY A 128 9.38 4.33 -40.83
CA GLY A 128 10.37 3.37 -41.35
C GLY A 128 11.41 2.91 -40.31
N LYS A 129 11.19 3.17 -39.02
CA LYS A 129 12.11 2.80 -37.91
C LYS A 129 11.94 1.36 -37.43
N LEU A 130 10.75 0.78 -37.62
CA LEU A 130 10.39 -0.60 -37.26
C LEU A 130 9.92 -1.36 -38.48
N LYS A 131 10.86 -1.66 -39.40
CA LYS A 131 10.58 -2.37 -40.66
C LYS A 131 10.37 -3.86 -40.47
N GLU A 132 10.78 -4.39 -39.33
CA GLU A 132 10.75 -5.81 -38.98
C GLU A 132 9.35 -6.28 -38.57
N ILE A 133 8.46 -5.37 -38.19
CA ILE A 133 7.09 -5.66 -37.82
C ILE A 133 6.22 -5.74 -39.08
N SER A 134 5.38 -6.77 -39.16
CA SER A 134 4.40 -6.93 -40.26
C SER A 134 3.01 -6.48 -39.87
N ASP A 135 2.57 -6.81 -38.62
CA ASP A 135 1.26 -6.44 -38.09
C ASP A 135 1.32 -6.33 -36.59
N MET A 136 0.32 -5.66 -36.00
CA MET A 136 0.18 -5.55 -34.56
C MET A 136 -1.31 -5.46 -34.18
N ARG A 137 -1.70 -6.25 -33.16
CA ARG A 137 -3.09 -6.36 -32.71
C ARG A 137 -3.18 -6.33 -31.19
N ASP A 138 -4.26 -5.76 -30.68
CA ASP A 138 -4.68 -5.97 -29.28
C ASP A 138 -5.60 -7.20 -29.24
N GLU A 139 -5.13 -8.25 -28.61
CA GLU A 139 -5.86 -9.51 -28.38
C GLU A 139 -6.20 -9.67 -26.89
N THR A 140 -6.28 -8.57 -26.13
CA THR A 140 -6.65 -8.57 -24.73
C THR A 140 -8.06 -9.14 -24.53
N ASP A 141 -8.17 -10.13 -23.66
CA ASP A 141 -9.42 -10.83 -23.36
C ASP A 141 -9.60 -11.06 -21.85
N LEU A 142 -10.55 -11.93 -21.46
CA LEU A 142 -10.81 -12.28 -20.06
C LEU A 142 -9.63 -13.00 -19.37
N ASN A 143 -8.66 -13.53 -20.14
CA ASN A 143 -7.47 -14.19 -19.59
C ASN A 143 -6.36 -13.20 -19.28
N GLY A 144 -6.47 -11.95 -19.73
CA GLY A 144 -5.53 -10.89 -19.47
C GLY A 144 -5.09 -10.09 -20.69
N LEU A 145 -4.13 -9.20 -20.46
CA LEU A 145 -3.55 -8.35 -21.49
C LEU A 145 -2.73 -9.19 -22.49
N LYS A 146 -2.96 -8.97 -23.77
CA LYS A 146 -2.18 -9.58 -24.86
C LYS A 146 -2.06 -8.64 -26.04
N LEU A 147 -0.87 -8.04 -26.23
CA LEU A 147 -0.52 -7.36 -27.47
C LEU A 147 0.29 -8.31 -28.34
N ALA A 148 -0.23 -8.61 -29.51
CA ALA A 148 0.38 -9.50 -30.48
C ALA A 148 1.13 -8.69 -31.55
N ILE A 149 2.42 -8.95 -31.74
CA ILE A 149 3.28 -8.29 -32.72
C ILE A 149 3.84 -9.35 -33.66
N ASP A 150 3.33 -9.37 -34.90
CA ASP A 150 3.80 -10.27 -35.94
C ASP A 150 5.11 -9.76 -36.56
N LEU A 151 6.11 -10.63 -36.61
CA LEU A 151 7.40 -10.30 -37.20
C LEU A 151 7.49 -10.76 -38.64
N LYS A 152 8.24 -10.03 -39.46
CA LYS A 152 8.63 -10.48 -40.81
C LYS A 152 9.65 -11.62 -40.71
N ARG A 153 9.69 -12.46 -41.75
CA ARG A 153 10.66 -13.56 -41.81
C ARG A 153 12.10 -13.04 -41.72
N GLY A 154 12.88 -13.66 -40.84
CA GLY A 154 14.29 -13.28 -40.62
C GLY A 154 14.50 -12.09 -39.68
N ALA A 155 13.45 -11.55 -39.07
CA ALA A 155 13.59 -10.56 -38.01
C ALA A 155 14.07 -11.22 -36.68
N ASP A 156 14.97 -10.54 -36.01
CA ASP A 156 15.44 -10.94 -34.68
C ASP A 156 14.49 -10.37 -33.59
N PRO A 157 13.78 -11.22 -32.84
CA PRO A 157 12.83 -10.75 -31.83
C PRO A 157 13.47 -9.89 -30.73
N GLU A 158 14.67 -10.26 -30.29
CA GLU A 158 15.39 -9.54 -29.23
C GLU A 158 15.78 -8.13 -29.69
N LEU A 159 16.23 -8.01 -30.92
CA LEU A 159 16.57 -6.71 -31.51
C LEU A 159 15.33 -5.83 -31.70
N VAL A 160 14.19 -6.42 -32.09
CA VAL A 160 12.91 -5.70 -32.18
C VAL A 160 12.46 -5.21 -30.80
N MET A 161 12.49 -6.08 -29.79
CA MET A 161 12.14 -5.70 -28.43
C MET A 161 13.06 -4.61 -27.88
N ALA A 162 14.37 -4.70 -28.11
CA ALA A 162 15.31 -3.64 -27.72
C ALA A 162 14.98 -2.29 -28.35
N LYS A 163 14.55 -2.26 -29.63
CA LYS A 163 14.08 -1.05 -30.29
C LYS A 163 12.76 -0.54 -29.69
N LEU A 164 11.81 -1.43 -29.39
CA LEU A 164 10.54 -1.09 -28.77
C LEU A 164 10.74 -0.48 -27.38
N PHE A 165 11.55 -1.10 -26.53
CA PHE A 165 11.89 -0.56 -25.20
C PHE A 165 12.54 0.82 -25.26
N ARG A 166 13.36 1.09 -26.28
CA ARG A 166 14.04 2.37 -26.43
C ARG A 166 13.13 3.47 -26.99
N SER A 167 12.13 3.11 -27.80
CA SER A 167 11.40 4.07 -28.64
C SER A 167 9.93 4.21 -28.26
N THR A 168 9.43 3.39 -27.34
CA THR A 168 8.03 3.41 -26.88
C THR A 168 7.97 3.42 -25.35
N THR A 169 6.76 3.56 -24.81
CA THR A 169 6.46 3.49 -23.38
C THR A 169 6.41 2.07 -22.81
N LEU A 170 6.83 1.04 -23.58
CA LEU A 170 7.05 -0.31 -23.07
C LEU A 170 8.20 -0.39 -22.05
N GLN A 171 9.09 0.58 -22.05
CA GLN A 171 10.00 0.86 -20.96
C GLN A 171 9.86 2.33 -20.58
N ASP A 172 9.64 2.59 -19.31
CA ASP A 172 9.42 3.93 -18.79
C ASP A 172 10.01 4.09 -17.39
N THR A 173 10.10 5.31 -16.91
CA THR A 173 10.61 5.62 -15.57
C THR A 173 9.51 6.26 -14.75
N ILE A 174 9.14 5.61 -13.65
CA ILE A 174 8.22 6.16 -12.67
C ILE A 174 9.00 7.06 -11.72
N SER A 175 8.67 8.35 -11.74
CA SER A 175 9.25 9.31 -10.80
C SER A 175 8.54 9.20 -9.46
N CYS A 176 9.26 8.77 -8.43
CA CYS A 176 8.72 8.71 -7.07
C CYS A 176 8.91 10.05 -6.35
N ASN A 177 7.89 10.47 -5.62
CA ASN A 177 7.90 11.63 -4.73
C ASN A 177 6.99 11.32 -3.54
N PHE A 178 7.58 10.77 -2.48
CA PHE A 178 6.87 10.33 -1.28
C PHE A 178 6.53 11.52 -0.38
N ASN A 179 5.70 12.40 -0.91
CA ASN A 179 5.22 13.58 -0.19
C ASN A 179 3.98 13.18 0.62
N VAL A 180 4.13 13.14 1.93
CA VAL A 180 3.14 12.68 2.90
C VAL A 180 2.83 13.76 3.92
N LEU A 181 1.65 13.68 4.56
CA LEU A 181 1.27 14.60 5.62
C LEU A 181 1.64 14.03 6.99
N VAL A 182 2.49 14.76 7.73
CA VAL A 182 2.82 14.45 9.11
C VAL A 182 2.37 15.61 10.00
N GLY A 183 1.41 15.35 10.88
CA GLY A 183 0.82 16.39 11.71
C GLY A 183 0.18 17.53 10.92
N GLY A 184 -0.35 17.25 9.71
CA GLY A 184 -0.95 18.23 8.81
C GLY A 184 0.05 19.00 7.94
N THR A 185 1.35 18.74 8.08
CA THR A 185 2.41 19.39 7.30
C THR A 185 2.95 18.44 6.24
N PRO A 186 3.06 18.85 4.95
CA PRO A 186 3.63 18.03 3.91
C PRO A 186 5.14 17.87 4.08
N ARG A 187 5.62 16.65 3.99
CA ARG A 187 7.04 16.30 4.08
C ARG A 187 7.36 15.21 3.06
N VAL A 188 8.50 15.34 2.39
CA VAL A 188 9.02 14.25 1.55
C VAL A 188 9.89 13.37 2.44
N MET A 189 9.59 12.08 2.49
CA MET A 189 10.17 11.15 3.45
C MET A 189 10.59 9.86 2.77
N GLY A 190 11.73 9.31 3.20
CA GLY A 190 12.15 7.98 2.83
C GLY A 190 11.31 6.89 3.51
N VAL A 191 11.48 5.65 3.07
CA VAL A 191 10.71 4.51 3.60
C VAL A 191 10.93 4.34 5.10
N ARG A 192 12.15 4.50 5.58
CA ARG A 192 12.48 4.39 7.02
C ARG A 192 11.75 5.44 7.86
N GLU A 193 11.74 6.68 7.42
CA GLU A 193 11.06 7.77 8.13
C GLU A 193 9.54 7.56 8.16
N ILE A 194 8.97 7.04 7.06
CA ILE A 194 7.54 6.68 6.98
C ILE A 194 7.23 5.55 7.97
N LEU A 195 8.07 4.53 8.07
CA LEU A 195 7.91 3.44 9.04
C LEU A 195 8.00 3.94 10.49
N GLU A 196 8.93 4.86 10.78
CA GLU A 196 9.09 5.47 12.10
C GLU A 196 7.82 6.21 12.52
N GLU A 197 7.30 7.10 11.69
CA GLU A 197 6.08 7.85 11.96
C GLU A 197 4.86 6.94 12.09
N TRP A 198 4.74 5.92 11.22
CA TRP A 198 3.65 4.97 11.31
C TRP A 198 3.73 4.12 12.59
N CYS A 199 4.91 3.64 12.97
CA CYS A 199 5.09 2.85 14.20
C CYS A 199 4.75 3.67 15.45
N ALA A 200 5.14 4.94 15.50
CA ALA A 200 4.78 5.86 16.58
C ALA A 200 3.25 6.03 16.68
N TRP A 201 2.60 6.31 15.56
CA TRP A 201 1.13 6.40 15.50
C TRP A 201 0.45 5.08 15.88
N ARG A 202 0.93 3.96 15.38
CA ARG A 202 0.35 2.63 15.69
C ARG A 202 0.47 2.30 17.16
N THR A 203 1.60 2.59 17.76
CA THR A 203 1.81 2.41 19.22
C THR A 203 0.79 3.20 20.02
N GLU A 204 0.52 4.43 19.66
CA GLU A 204 -0.48 5.26 20.30
C GLU A 204 -1.91 4.71 20.11
N CYS A 205 -2.24 4.21 18.93
CA CYS A 205 -3.52 3.55 18.67
C CYS A 205 -3.71 2.31 19.55
N VAL A 206 -2.68 1.47 19.70
CA VAL A 206 -2.71 0.29 20.56
C VAL A 206 -2.88 0.69 22.02
N ARG A 207 -2.15 1.70 22.48
CA ARG A 207 -2.23 2.23 23.85
C ARG A 207 -3.64 2.70 24.18
N ARG A 208 -4.26 3.50 23.29
CA ARG A 208 -5.65 3.98 23.46
C ARG A 208 -6.66 2.85 23.48
N ARG A 209 -6.52 1.86 22.60
CA ARG A 209 -7.38 0.67 22.55
C ARG A 209 -7.30 -0.13 23.85
N VAL A 210 -6.08 -0.37 24.35
CA VAL A 210 -5.85 -1.11 25.58
C VAL A 210 -6.42 -0.34 26.78
N TYR A 211 -6.21 0.96 26.84
CA TYR A 211 -6.76 1.82 27.89
C TYR A 211 -8.30 1.77 27.93
N PHE A 212 -8.95 1.90 26.79
CA PHE A 212 -10.41 1.78 26.71
C PHE A 212 -10.91 0.41 27.19
N THR A 213 -10.28 -0.66 26.70
CA THR A 213 -10.64 -2.03 27.09
C THR A 213 -10.43 -2.27 28.60
N LEU A 214 -9.32 -1.75 29.14
CA LEU A 214 -9.02 -1.86 30.57
C LEU A 214 -10.07 -1.15 31.41
N ASN A 215 -10.47 0.05 31.06
CA ASN A 215 -11.48 0.81 31.82
C ASN A 215 -12.83 0.08 31.81
N ARG A 216 -13.28 -0.41 30.65
CA ARG A 216 -14.52 -1.21 30.57
C ARG A 216 -14.47 -2.48 31.45
N LYS A 217 -13.30 -3.14 31.48
CA LYS A 217 -13.11 -4.31 32.34
C LYS A 217 -13.09 -3.93 33.83
N LYS A 218 -12.51 -2.78 34.20
CA LYS A 218 -12.52 -2.26 35.57
C LYS A 218 -13.93 -1.94 36.04
N GLU A 219 -14.73 -1.26 35.21
CA GLU A 219 -16.15 -0.98 35.50
C GLU A 219 -16.95 -2.27 35.74
N LYS A 220 -16.80 -3.25 34.81
CA LYS A 220 -17.47 -4.55 34.98
C LYS A 220 -17.01 -5.27 36.26
N LEU A 221 -15.72 -5.24 36.56
CA LEU A 221 -15.17 -5.83 37.78
C LEU A 221 -15.74 -5.15 39.03
N HIS A 222 -15.87 -3.83 39.02
CA HIS A 222 -16.48 -3.07 40.11
C HIS A 222 -17.92 -3.53 40.38
N LEU A 223 -18.76 -3.61 39.33
CA LEU A 223 -20.13 -4.12 39.43
C LEU A 223 -20.18 -5.55 39.97
N LEU A 224 -19.34 -6.45 39.46
CA LEU A 224 -19.29 -7.84 39.90
C LEU A 224 -18.85 -7.98 41.35
N LYS A 225 -17.92 -7.14 41.85
CA LYS A 225 -17.53 -7.09 43.26
C LYS A 225 -18.67 -6.61 44.13
N GLY A 226 -19.45 -5.61 43.70
CA GLY A 226 -20.65 -5.16 44.40
C GLY A 226 -21.70 -6.27 44.49
N LEU A 227 -22.03 -6.92 43.35
CA LEU A 227 -22.95 -8.05 43.33
C LEU A 227 -22.49 -9.20 44.24
N LYS A 228 -21.21 -9.55 44.23
CA LYS A 228 -20.64 -10.57 45.13
C LYS A 228 -20.86 -10.20 46.59
N ARG A 229 -20.67 -8.94 46.99
CA ARG A 229 -20.90 -8.46 48.34
C ARG A 229 -22.35 -8.62 48.76
N ILE A 230 -23.30 -8.20 47.92
CA ILE A 230 -24.74 -8.32 48.18
C ILE A 230 -25.15 -9.80 48.31
N LEU A 231 -24.65 -10.68 47.44
CA LEU A 231 -24.95 -12.12 47.46
C LEU A 231 -24.38 -12.83 48.70
N LEU A 232 -23.29 -12.33 49.30
CA LEU A 232 -22.71 -12.90 50.53
C LEU A 232 -23.53 -12.56 51.76
N ASP A 233 -24.31 -11.47 51.74
CA ASP A 233 -25.18 -11.05 52.86
C ASP A 233 -26.52 -10.52 52.30
N ILE A 234 -27.22 -11.40 51.56
CA ILE A 234 -28.45 -11.04 50.84
C ILE A 234 -29.58 -10.65 51.80
N ASP A 235 -29.66 -11.28 52.95
CA ASP A 235 -30.71 -11.00 53.93
C ASP A 235 -30.57 -9.60 54.54
N LYS A 236 -29.32 -9.16 54.77
CA LYS A 236 -29.02 -7.80 55.22
C LYS A 236 -29.39 -6.78 54.13
N ALA A 237 -29.01 -7.05 52.88
CA ALA A 237 -29.34 -6.17 51.76
C ALA A 237 -30.86 -6.02 51.55
N ILE A 238 -31.62 -7.13 51.61
CA ILE A 238 -33.08 -7.13 51.50
C ILE A 238 -33.71 -6.34 52.66
N ARG A 239 -33.20 -6.51 53.89
CA ARG A 239 -33.71 -5.78 55.07
C ARG A 239 -33.51 -4.28 54.90
N ILE A 240 -32.31 -3.82 54.51
CA ILE A 240 -32.02 -2.40 54.27
C ILE A 240 -32.97 -1.82 53.21
N ILE A 241 -33.18 -2.52 52.11
CA ILE A 241 -34.07 -2.05 51.03
C ILE A 241 -35.52 -1.94 51.49
N ARG A 242 -36.00 -2.88 52.33
CA ARG A 242 -37.38 -2.90 52.82
C ARG A 242 -37.67 -1.93 53.97
N GLU A 243 -36.68 -1.65 54.81
CA GLU A 243 -36.82 -0.79 55.99
C GLU A 243 -36.48 0.68 55.71
N THR A 244 -35.88 0.99 54.56
CA THR A 244 -35.60 2.37 54.16
C THR A 244 -36.86 3.01 53.54
N GLU A 245 -37.35 4.08 54.15
CA GLU A 245 -38.59 4.76 53.78
C GLU A 245 -38.44 5.61 52.49
N GLU A 246 -37.26 6.21 52.29
CA GLU A 246 -36.97 7.06 51.12
C GLU A 246 -36.05 6.35 50.13
N ASP A 247 -36.47 6.24 48.87
CA ASP A 247 -35.66 5.62 47.77
C ASP A 247 -34.27 6.25 47.62
N ALA A 248 -34.14 7.53 47.91
CA ALA A 248 -32.86 8.25 47.85
C ALA A 248 -31.83 7.79 48.89
N GLU A 249 -32.28 7.24 50.00
CA GLU A 249 -31.43 6.78 51.11
C GLU A 249 -31.02 5.29 50.99
N VAL A 250 -31.68 4.52 50.12
CA VAL A 250 -31.37 3.09 49.93
C VAL A 250 -29.92 2.87 49.51
N VAL A 251 -29.43 3.64 48.58
CA VAL A 251 -28.03 3.51 48.11
C VAL A 251 -27.02 3.90 49.19
N PRO A 252 -27.13 5.04 49.86
CA PRO A 252 -26.27 5.36 50.99
C PRO A 252 -26.27 4.28 52.08
N ASN A 253 -27.43 3.75 52.47
CA ASN A 253 -27.57 2.74 53.51
C ASN A 253 -26.97 1.37 53.12
N LEU A 254 -26.97 1.02 51.84
CA LEU A 254 -26.30 -0.17 51.31
C LEU A 254 -24.77 -0.03 51.23
N MET A 255 -24.24 1.19 51.27
CA MET A 255 -22.80 1.46 51.24
C MET A 255 -22.11 1.41 52.59
N ILE A 256 -22.85 1.35 53.66
CA ILE A 256 -22.36 1.20 55.06
C ILE A 256 -22.21 -0.29 55.37
#